data_41fc919f2aca29cafa46509519375e82
#
_entry.id   41fc919f2aca29cafa46509519375e82
#
_cell.length_a   1.000
_cell.length_b   1.000
_cell.length_c   1.000
_cell.angle_alpha   90.00
_cell.angle_beta   90.00
_cell.angle_gamma   90.00
#
_symmetry.space_group_name_H-M   'P 1'
#
loop_
_entity.id
_entity.type
_entity.pdbx_description
1 polymer ?
#
loop_
_entity_poly.entity_id
_entity_poly.type
_entity_poly.pdbx_seq_one_letter_code
_entity_poly.pdbx_strand_id
1 'polypeptide(L)'
;MGRTSIGPHVAESHYRVRLALTDVQVTVDAFTEVQCDFDCLTAWTEPPSISEPLDDSRSQFRLRFKNEELGIAQVSGAEVGLTATVVGRVGGNAANVKQEATFRLRLPPTSSRDIINNWVRPLQDLLVLALGRAVRLTGLYMKPEGADPDESFGRASFEAVQPPVGPPPDWSSIMSYTAPTLLTFRDSPVPFAELVPNWFHLRQELLEVLVLLHSEHYAKFMFNEHKYSAVFQSAEALVSARGLAGPDKSREDHRARVAGIVAAARAAGIDEEAVNWAERILRTSNGKPLSRQIHDLVSSTGEIGKRVLDASPDFGKITAAARVGVSHGRAQKRMDPVGRFWHGDALRWIVRSRILMDLGLSRVEVEHRVLSRGGFTHTIDEVRKYAERLRSSRI
;
A
#
# COMPACT_ATOMS: atom_id res chain seq x y z
N MET A 1 -30.10 12.11 -8.10
CA MET A 1 -29.67 11.42 -6.87
C MET A 1 -29.75 9.93 -7.12
N GLY A 2 -28.64 9.31 -7.49
CA GLY A 2 -28.54 7.85 -7.66
C GLY A 2 -27.98 7.23 -6.41
N ARG A 3 -28.75 6.41 -5.71
CA ARG A 3 -28.27 5.49 -4.67
C ARG A 3 -27.85 4.20 -5.35
N THR A 4 -26.58 3.85 -5.32
CA THR A 4 -26.14 2.47 -5.62
C THR A 4 -25.89 1.77 -4.29
N SER A 5 -26.74 0.83 -3.90
CA SER A 5 -26.49 -0.06 -2.77
C SER A 5 -25.70 -1.27 -3.29
N ILE A 6 -24.58 -1.57 -2.65
CA ILE A 6 -23.78 -2.77 -2.88
C ILE A 6 -24.02 -3.70 -1.68
N GLY A 7 -24.17 -4.98 -1.92
CA GLY A 7 -24.68 -5.99 -1.00
C GLY A 7 -23.88 -6.25 0.29
N PRO A 8 -24.34 -7.15 1.18
CA PRO A 8 -24.16 -7.06 2.64
C PRO A 8 -22.83 -7.52 3.24
N HIS A 9 -21.75 -7.67 2.49
CA HIS A 9 -20.46 -8.16 3.03
C HIS A 9 -19.22 -7.34 2.62
N VAL A 10 -19.40 -6.19 2.00
CA VAL A 10 -18.30 -5.23 1.75
C VAL A 10 -18.53 -4.04 2.65
N ALA A 11 -17.53 -3.64 3.42
CA ALA A 11 -17.58 -2.40 4.18
C ALA A 11 -17.95 -1.27 3.21
N GLU A 12 -19.20 -0.80 3.30
CA GLU A 12 -19.71 0.28 2.45
C GLU A 12 -18.96 1.56 2.79
N SER A 13 -17.95 1.86 1.99
CA SER A 13 -17.48 3.22 1.88
C SER A 13 -18.50 3.97 1.02
N HIS A 14 -19.40 4.70 1.66
CA HIS A 14 -20.32 5.57 0.95
C HIS A 14 -19.56 6.71 0.29
N TYR A 15 -19.23 6.54 -0.98
CA TYR A 15 -18.68 7.61 -1.78
C TYR A 15 -19.83 8.42 -2.39
N ARG A 16 -20.12 9.60 -1.85
CA ARG A 16 -20.85 10.62 -2.60
C ARG A 16 -19.87 11.28 -3.56
N VAL A 17 -19.78 10.75 -4.76
CA VAL A 17 -19.11 11.46 -5.85
C VAL A 17 -20.12 12.40 -6.46
N ARG A 18 -20.08 13.69 -6.12
CA ARG A 18 -20.66 14.73 -6.95
C ARG A 18 -19.59 15.10 -7.97
N LEU A 19 -19.73 14.61 -9.19
CA LEU A 19 -18.95 15.09 -10.30
C LEU A 19 -19.64 16.32 -10.87
N ALA A 20 -19.07 17.48 -10.68
CA ALA A 20 -19.42 18.68 -11.40
C ALA A 20 -18.20 19.07 -12.26
N LEU A 21 -18.36 19.06 -13.56
CA LEU A 21 -17.39 19.69 -14.45
C LEU A 21 -17.76 21.15 -14.58
N THR A 22 -16.84 22.06 -14.24
CA THR A 22 -16.95 23.46 -14.49
C THR A 22 -16.17 23.80 -15.77
N ASP A 23 -16.64 24.80 -16.50
CA ASP A 23 -15.97 25.35 -17.69
C ASP A 23 -16.01 24.50 -18.96
N VAL A 24 -16.80 23.41 -19.01
CA VAL A 24 -16.98 22.57 -20.20
C VAL A 24 -18.44 22.09 -20.30
N GLN A 25 -19.03 22.17 -21.50
CA GLN A 25 -20.30 21.50 -21.79
C GLN A 25 -20.03 20.02 -22.06
N VAL A 26 -20.51 19.15 -21.19
CA VAL A 26 -20.38 17.70 -21.32
C VAL A 26 -21.73 17.11 -21.75
N THR A 27 -21.77 16.61 -22.97
CA THR A 27 -22.97 15.92 -23.51
C THR A 27 -22.92 14.40 -23.31
N VAL A 28 -21.73 13.85 -23.09
CA VAL A 28 -21.49 12.42 -22.91
C VAL A 28 -20.47 12.20 -21.80
N ASP A 29 -20.67 11.20 -20.93
CA ASP A 29 -19.70 10.80 -19.90
C ASP A 29 -18.57 9.96 -20.54
N ALA A 30 -17.81 10.56 -21.44
CA ALA A 30 -16.67 9.95 -22.11
C ALA A 30 -15.52 10.96 -22.21
N PHE A 31 -14.37 10.61 -21.68
CA PHE A 31 -13.19 11.46 -21.60
C PHE A 31 -11.98 10.74 -22.17
N THR A 32 -11.12 11.47 -22.86
CA THR A 32 -9.92 10.94 -23.53
C THR A 32 -8.62 11.44 -22.93
N GLU A 33 -8.64 12.60 -22.28
CA GLU A 33 -7.48 13.11 -21.57
C GLU A 33 -7.84 13.45 -20.12
N VAL A 34 -6.95 13.10 -19.19
CA VAL A 34 -7.12 13.36 -17.76
C VAL A 34 -5.82 13.87 -17.19
N GLN A 35 -5.91 14.87 -16.31
CA GLN A 35 -4.81 15.28 -15.46
C GLN A 35 -5.21 15.10 -14.01
N CYS A 36 -4.32 14.52 -13.20
CA CYS A 36 -4.55 14.35 -11.78
C CYS A 36 -3.32 14.75 -10.96
N ASP A 37 -3.60 15.58 -9.96
CA ASP A 37 -2.62 16.12 -9.06
C ASP A 37 -2.78 15.52 -7.67
N PHE A 38 -1.66 15.22 -7.02
CA PHE A 38 -1.64 14.73 -5.66
C PHE A 38 -0.75 15.62 -4.80
N ASP A 39 -1.12 15.78 -3.53
CA ASP A 39 -0.44 16.68 -2.58
C ASP A 39 1.04 16.34 -2.34
N CYS A 40 1.46 15.12 -2.68
CA CYS A 40 2.85 14.65 -2.53
C CYS A 40 3.61 14.57 -3.86
N LEU A 41 2.95 14.75 -5.00
CA LEU A 41 3.50 14.32 -6.28
C LEU A 41 4.78 15.05 -6.66
N THR A 42 4.83 16.36 -6.46
CA THR A 42 6.04 17.16 -6.70
C THR A 42 7.21 16.73 -5.81
N ALA A 43 6.95 16.47 -4.54
CA ALA A 43 7.98 15.97 -3.63
C ALA A 43 8.44 14.54 -3.99
N TRP A 44 7.53 13.68 -4.46
CA TRP A 44 7.84 12.32 -4.89
C TRP A 44 8.68 12.28 -6.16
N THR A 45 8.46 13.23 -7.08
CA THR A 45 9.20 13.30 -8.35
C THR A 45 10.51 14.04 -8.22
N GLU A 46 10.61 15.00 -7.28
CA GLU A 46 11.77 15.88 -7.14
C GLU A 46 12.24 16.42 -8.51
N PRO A 47 11.38 17.10 -9.27
CA PRO A 47 11.74 17.55 -10.60
C PRO A 47 12.98 18.49 -10.54
N PRO A 48 13.93 18.34 -11.45
CA PRO A 48 15.17 19.08 -11.41
C PRO A 48 14.90 20.59 -11.60
N SER A 49 15.15 21.39 -10.57
CA SER A 49 15.25 22.83 -10.69
C SER A 49 16.70 23.19 -11.00
N ILE A 50 16.94 23.90 -12.09
CA ILE A 50 18.27 24.36 -12.46
C ILE A 50 18.42 25.81 -12.00
N SER A 51 19.31 26.05 -11.05
CA SER A 51 19.80 27.38 -10.72
C SER A 51 21.22 27.55 -11.27
N GLU A 52 21.41 28.49 -12.14
CA GLU A 52 22.74 28.85 -12.67
C GLU A 52 23.13 30.22 -12.11
N PRO A 53 24.31 30.40 -11.47
CA PRO A 53 24.81 31.72 -11.12
C PRO A 53 25.07 32.49 -12.38
N LEU A 54 24.66 33.77 -12.42
CA LEU A 54 24.85 34.66 -13.57
C LEU A 54 26.21 35.37 -13.52
N ASP A 55 26.84 35.43 -12.35
CA ASP A 55 28.17 35.99 -12.14
C ASP A 55 28.94 35.24 -11.03
N ASP A 56 30.25 35.45 -10.96
CA ASP A 56 31.13 34.85 -9.95
C ASP A 56 30.86 35.37 -8.53
N SER A 57 30.15 36.51 -8.41
CA SER A 57 29.80 37.08 -7.10
C SER A 57 28.64 36.38 -6.42
N ARG A 58 27.94 35.48 -7.11
CA ARG A 58 26.70 34.82 -6.68
C ARG A 58 25.57 35.79 -6.30
N SER A 59 25.66 37.02 -6.69
CA SER A 59 24.66 38.05 -6.40
C SER A 59 23.43 37.96 -7.32
N GLN A 60 23.55 37.26 -8.46
CA GLN A 60 22.48 37.06 -9.40
C GLN A 60 22.37 35.57 -9.78
N PHE A 61 21.13 35.08 -9.86
CA PHE A 61 20.82 33.70 -10.24
C PHE A 61 19.83 33.71 -11.40
N ARG A 62 20.07 32.88 -12.39
CA ARG A 62 19.07 32.51 -13.39
C ARG A 62 18.43 31.22 -13.00
N LEU A 63 17.11 31.23 -12.71
CA LEU A 63 16.30 30.05 -12.56
C LEU A 63 15.73 29.68 -13.92
N ARG A 64 16.06 28.47 -14.38
CA ARG A 64 15.42 27.89 -15.57
C ARG A 64 14.44 26.86 -15.12
N PHE A 65 13.18 27.12 -15.42
CA PHE A 65 12.11 26.14 -15.28
C PHE A 65 11.68 25.71 -16.67
N LYS A 66 11.54 24.44 -16.88
CA LYS A 66 11.09 23.87 -18.14
C LYS A 66 9.93 22.95 -17.87
N ASN A 67 8.87 23.06 -18.67
CA ASN A 67 7.88 21.98 -18.71
C ASN A 67 8.59 20.76 -19.28
N GLU A 68 8.64 19.71 -18.51
CA GLU A 68 9.40 18.50 -18.84
C GLU A 68 8.52 17.27 -18.64
N GLU A 69 8.58 16.40 -19.64
CA GLU A 69 8.04 15.06 -19.50
C GLU A 69 9.06 14.21 -18.75
N LEU A 70 8.70 13.82 -17.53
CA LEU A 70 9.55 13.05 -16.64
C LEU A 70 9.53 11.55 -16.97
N GLY A 71 8.40 11.05 -17.48
CA GLY A 71 8.26 9.65 -17.87
C GLY A 71 6.94 9.36 -18.55
N ILE A 72 6.95 8.37 -19.43
CA ILE A 72 5.77 7.82 -20.10
C ILE A 72 5.73 6.31 -19.91
N ALA A 73 4.53 5.77 -19.69
CA ALA A 73 4.27 4.34 -19.63
C ALA A 73 3.01 4.00 -20.43
N GLN A 74 2.97 2.80 -21.00
CA GLN A 74 1.81 2.25 -21.70
C GLN A 74 1.12 1.21 -20.82
N VAL A 75 -0.17 1.37 -20.57
CA VAL A 75 -0.97 0.48 -19.74
C VAL A 75 -2.29 0.17 -20.45
N SER A 76 -2.50 -1.09 -20.83
CA SER A 76 -3.78 -1.55 -21.41
C SER A 76 -4.32 -0.66 -22.55
N GLY A 77 -3.43 -0.17 -23.42
CA GLY A 77 -3.80 0.67 -24.57
C GLY A 77 -3.98 2.17 -24.23
N ALA A 78 -3.68 2.56 -23.02
CA ALA A 78 -3.66 3.95 -22.56
C ALA A 78 -2.23 4.40 -22.27
N GLU A 79 -2.00 5.69 -22.36
CA GLU A 79 -0.73 6.32 -22.00
C GLU A 79 -0.84 7.00 -20.62
N VAL A 80 0.10 6.68 -19.74
CA VAL A 80 0.28 7.34 -18.43
C VAL A 80 1.55 8.15 -18.48
N GLY A 81 1.44 9.46 -18.52
CA GLY A 81 2.55 10.40 -18.49
C GLY A 81 2.72 11.01 -17.10
N LEU A 82 3.97 11.34 -16.77
CA LEU A 82 4.33 12.15 -15.62
C LEU A 82 5.04 13.38 -16.11
N THR A 83 4.51 14.57 -15.84
CA THR A 83 5.05 15.84 -16.34
C THR A 83 5.34 16.78 -15.19
N ALA A 84 6.43 17.55 -15.31
CA ALA A 84 6.70 18.71 -14.46
C ALA A 84 6.31 19.98 -15.20
N THR A 85 5.46 20.79 -14.59
CA THR A 85 4.96 22.04 -15.16
C THR A 85 5.41 23.21 -14.31
N VAL A 86 5.78 24.30 -14.96
CA VAL A 86 6.14 25.54 -14.26
C VAL A 86 4.89 26.37 -14.03
N VAL A 87 4.60 26.61 -12.76
CA VAL A 87 3.50 27.50 -12.35
C VAL A 87 4.11 28.73 -11.69
N GLY A 88 3.82 29.92 -12.23
CA GLY A 88 4.38 31.13 -11.68
C GLY A 88 3.49 32.33 -11.85
N ARG A 89 3.56 33.24 -10.87
CA ARG A 89 3.01 34.59 -10.96
C ARG A 89 4.17 35.56 -10.81
N VAL A 90 4.34 36.43 -11.81
CA VAL A 90 5.25 37.56 -11.76
C VAL A 90 4.39 38.79 -11.58
N GLY A 91 4.59 39.54 -10.49
CA GLY A 91 3.87 40.79 -10.27
C GLY A 91 4.62 41.71 -9.29
N GLY A 92 4.70 42.97 -9.63
CA GLY A 92 5.43 43.96 -8.84
C GLY A 92 6.92 43.60 -8.70
N ASN A 93 7.43 43.61 -7.46
CA ASN A 93 8.83 43.33 -7.15
C ASN A 93 9.07 41.87 -6.72
N ALA A 94 8.13 40.97 -6.95
CA ALA A 94 8.23 39.56 -6.54
C ALA A 94 7.83 38.63 -7.69
N ALA A 95 8.63 37.59 -7.86
CA ALA A 95 8.28 36.43 -8.68
C ALA A 95 8.11 35.20 -7.77
N ASN A 96 6.93 34.60 -7.83
CA ASN A 96 6.69 33.30 -7.18
C ASN A 96 6.57 32.28 -8.31
N VAL A 97 7.61 31.49 -8.49
CA VAL A 97 7.67 30.44 -9.51
C VAL A 97 7.90 29.12 -8.80
N LYS A 98 7.04 28.15 -9.06
CA LYS A 98 7.17 26.78 -8.55
C LYS A 98 7.02 25.78 -9.69
N GLN A 99 7.62 24.64 -9.53
CA GLN A 99 7.42 23.50 -10.42
C GLN A 99 6.45 22.54 -9.73
N GLU A 100 5.45 22.08 -10.46
CA GLU A 100 4.46 21.12 -9.99
C GLU A 100 4.47 19.89 -10.90
N ALA A 101 4.40 18.72 -10.29
CA ALA A 101 4.29 17.48 -11.03
C ALA A 101 2.82 17.08 -11.15
N THR A 102 2.45 16.52 -12.31
CA THR A 102 1.09 16.12 -12.67
C THR A 102 1.14 14.79 -13.43
N PHE A 103 0.25 13.86 -13.11
CA PHE A 103 -0.01 12.73 -14.01
C PHE A 103 -0.95 13.16 -15.14
N ARG A 104 -0.57 12.79 -16.36
CA ARG A 104 -1.40 12.95 -17.56
C ARG A 104 -1.76 11.58 -18.10
N LEU A 105 -3.04 11.36 -18.34
CA LEU A 105 -3.55 10.11 -18.90
C LEU A 105 -4.15 10.43 -20.28
N ARG A 106 -3.76 9.66 -21.29
CA ARG A 106 -4.44 9.61 -22.59
C ARG A 106 -5.11 8.27 -22.69
N LEU A 107 -6.43 8.28 -22.73
CA LEU A 107 -7.28 7.12 -22.61
C LEU A 107 -8.11 6.92 -23.88
N PRO A 108 -8.51 5.70 -24.22
CA PRO A 108 -9.70 5.53 -25.05
C PRO A 108 -10.90 6.20 -24.35
N PRO A 109 -11.98 6.54 -25.08
CA PRO A 109 -13.17 7.13 -24.46
C PRO A 109 -13.59 6.36 -23.22
N THR A 110 -13.52 6.99 -22.05
CA THR A 110 -13.67 6.34 -20.75
C THR A 110 -14.59 7.15 -19.84
N SER A 111 -15.50 6.47 -19.11
CA SER A 111 -16.40 7.14 -18.18
C SER A 111 -15.66 7.77 -16.99
N SER A 112 -16.20 8.83 -16.43
CA SER A 112 -15.64 9.49 -15.24
C SER A 112 -15.46 8.52 -14.07
N ARG A 113 -16.40 7.58 -13.89
CA ARG A 113 -16.33 6.56 -12.86
C ARG A 113 -15.14 5.60 -13.07
N ASP A 114 -14.94 5.15 -14.30
CA ASP A 114 -13.86 4.24 -14.64
C ASP A 114 -12.51 4.94 -14.57
N ILE A 115 -12.45 6.22 -14.92
CA ILE A 115 -11.25 7.05 -14.71
C ILE A 115 -10.85 7.06 -13.25
N ILE A 116 -11.79 7.35 -12.35
CA ILE A 116 -11.49 7.39 -10.92
C ILE A 116 -11.06 6.00 -10.40
N ASN A 117 -11.80 4.96 -10.73
CA ASN A 117 -11.58 3.64 -10.15
C ASN A 117 -10.39 2.89 -10.75
N ASN A 118 -10.20 3.01 -12.07
CA ASN A 118 -9.24 2.19 -12.80
C ASN A 118 -7.93 2.94 -13.12
N TRP A 119 -7.88 4.27 -12.93
CA TRP A 119 -6.70 5.07 -13.26
C TRP A 119 -6.22 5.93 -12.09
N VAL A 120 -7.08 6.80 -11.55
CA VAL A 120 -6.67 7.73 -10.48
C VAL A 120 -6.36 6.99 -9.19
N ARG A 121 -7.22 6.08 -8.75
CA ARG A 121 -6.98 5.29 -7.53
C ARG A 121 -5.76 4.40 -7.61
N PRO A 122 -5.49 3.67 -8.69
CA PRO A 122 -4.22 2.95 -8.82
C PRO A 122 -2.99 3.83 -8.64
N LEU A 123 -2.97 5.03 -9.23
CA LEU A 123 -1.86 5.96 -9.05
C LEU A 123 -1.75 6.47 -7.61
N GLN A 124 -2.89 6.77 -6.97
CA GLN A 124 -2.93 7.12 -5.54
C GLN A 124 -2.40 5.99 -4.66
N ASP A 125 -2.83 4.75 -4.89
CA ASP A 125 -2.38 3.56 -4.14
C ASP A 125 -0.87 3.32 -4.30
N LEU A 126 -0.29 3.57 -5.49
CA LEU A 126 1.16 3.52 -5.72
C LEU A 126 1.89 4.53 -4.83
N LEU A 127 1.40 5.75 -4.80
CA LEU A 127 1.99 6.80 -3.97
C LEU A 127 1.87 6.48 -2.47
N VAL A 128 0.72 5.95 -2.02
CA VAL A 128 0.54 5.50 -0.63
C VAL A 128 1.51 4.37 -0.27
N LEU A 129 1.65 3.36 -1.15
CA LEU A 129 2.62 2.28 -0.96
C LEU A 129 4.05 2.83 -0.87
N ALA A 130 4.42 3.70 -1.80
CA ALA A 130 5.76 4.28 -1.89
C ALA A 130 6.10 5.13 -0.67
N LEU A 131 5.18 5.98 -0.23
CA LEU A 131 5.39 6.97 0.81
C LEU A 131 5.05 6.46 2.23
N GLY A 132 4.20 5.43 2.33
CA GLY A 132 3.75 4.89 3.62
C GLY A 132 2.86 5.83 4.43
N ARG A 133 2.17 6.73 3.78
CA ARG A 133 1.24 7.69 4.39
C ARG A 133 0.10 8.04 3.44
N ALA A 134 -0.95 8.64 3.98
CA ALA A 134 -2.08 9.12 3.21
C ALA A 134 -1.66 10.10 2.11
N VAL A 135 -2.26 9.98 0.95
CA VAL A 135 -2.06 10.83 -0.22
C VAL A 135 -3.41 11.37 -0.67
N ARG A 136 -3.54 12.68 -0.86
CA ARG A 136 -4.77 13.34 -1.30
C ARG A 136 -4.71 13.68 -2.77
N LEU A 137 -5.79 13.44 -3.47
CA LEU A 137 -6.02 13.99 -4.79
C LEU A 137 -6.40 15.47 -4.63
N THR A 138 -5.59 16.37 -5.17
CA THR A 138 -5.76 17.82 -5.04
C THR A 138 -6.37 18.47 -6.28
N GLY A 139 -6.23 17.82 -7.43
CA GLY A 139 -6.82 18.25 -8.69
C GLY A 139 -7.18 17.06 -9.58
N LEU A 140 -8.32 17.14 -10.25
CA LEU A 140 -8.71 16.25 -11.33
C LEU A 140 -9.31 17.08 -12.45
N TYR A 141 -8.69 16.97 -13.61
CA TYR A 141 -9.09 17.72 -14.81
C TYR A 141 -9.34 16.71 -15.92
N MET A 142 -10.43 16.86 -16.63
CA MET A 142 -10.82 15.92 -17.67
C MET A 142 -11.19 16.67 -18.95
N LYS A 143 -10.86 16.08 -20.08
CA LYS A 143 -11.20 16.60 -21.41
C LYS A 143 -12.16 15.60 -22.07
N PRO A 144 -13.37 16.06 -22.48
CA PRO A 144 -14.33 15.19 -23.14
C PRO A 144 -13.81 14.67 -24.46
N GLU A 145 -14.37 13.56 -24.91
CA GLU A 145 -14.16 13.07 -26.27
C GLU A 145 -14.67 14.10 -27.30
N GLY A 146 -13.88 14.34 -28.35
CA GLY A 146 -14.23 15.29 -29.42
C GLY A 146 -14.05 16.77 -29.06
N ALA A 147 -13.56 17.10 -27.87
CA ALA A 147 -13.20 18.48 -27.52
C ALA A 147 -12.05 18.99 -28.40
N ASP A 148 -12.09 20.29 -28.72
CA ASP A 148 -11.02 20.93 -29.48
C ASP A 148 -9.67 20.72 -28.76
N PRO A 149 -8.57 20.41 -29.49
CA PRO A 149 -7.24 20.32 -28.91
C PRO A 149 -6.83 21.53 -28.10
N ASP A 150 -7.26 22.72 -28.47
CA ASP A 150 -6.98 23.99 -27.79
C ASP A 150 -7.97 24.29 -26.65
N GLU A 151 -9.02 23.50 -26.48
CA GLU A 151 -9.97 23.68 -25.40
C GLU A 151 -9.36 23.33 -24.04
N SER A 152 -9.65 24.17 -23.06
CA SER A 152 -9.14 23.96 -21.70
C SER A 152 -9.77 22.73 -21.04
N PHE A 153 -9.03 22.08 -20.16
CA PHE A 153 -9.55 21.00 -19.34
C PHE A 153 -10.65 21.49 -18.40
N GLY A 154 -11.78 20.80 -18.40
CA GLY A 154 -12.81 20.99 -17.38
C GLY A 154 -12.35 20.47 -16.03
N ARG A 155 -12.47 21.29 -15.00
CA ARG A 155 -12.15 20.90 -13.63
C ARG A 155 -13.26 20.02 -13.06
N ALA A 156 -12.90 18.81 -12.65
CA ALA A 156 -13.80 17.93 -11.93
C ALA A 156 -13.82 18.29 -10.44
N SER A 157 -15.00 18.63 -9.92
CA SER A 157 -15.25 18.72 -8.48
C SER A 157 -15.90 17.43 -8.02
N PHE A 158 -15.28 16.74 -7.08
CA PHE A 158 -15.85 15.51 -6.52
C PHE A 158 -15.59 15.45 -5.01
N GLU A 159 -16.61 14.99 -4.29
CA GLU A 159 -16.46 14.57 -2.90
C GLU A 159 -15.95 13.11 -2.90
N ALA A 160 -14.66 12.91 -3.08
CA ALA A 160 -14.04 11.62 -2.78
C ALA A 160 -13.81 11.51 -1.27
N VAL A 161 -13.77 10.29 -0.76
CA VAL A 161 -13.24 10.07 0.60
C VAL A 161 -11.77 10.49 0.57
N GLN A 162 -11.55 11.67 1.06
CA GLN A 162 -10.22 12.22 1.26
C GLN A 162 -9.72 11.76 2.64
N PRO A 163 -8.43 11.56 2.82
CA PRO A 163 -7.87 11.39 4.16
C PRO A 163 -8.31 12.55 5.06
N PRO A 164 -8.38 12.34 6.38
CA PRO A 164 -8.81 13.37 7.31
C PRO A 164 -8.10 14.70 7.04
N VAL A 165 -8.85 15.78 7.06
CA VAL A 165 -8.30 17.13 6.84
C VAL A 165 -7.43 17.47 8.04
N GLY A 166 -6.13 17.27 7.90
CA GLY A 166 -5.09 17.76 8.77
C GLY A 166 -4.31 18.88 8.06
N PRO A 167 -3.38 19.54 8.74
CA PRO A 167 -2.43 20.39 8.04
C PRO A 167 -1.75 19.58 6.93
N PRO A 168 -1.44 20.18 5.79
CA PRO A 168 -0.74 19.50 4.71
C PRO A 168 0.56 18.91 5.28
N PRO A 169 0.89 17.65 4.94
CA PRO A 169 2.14 17.05 5.37
C PRO A 169 3.32 17.92 4.91
N ASP A 170 4.33 18.04 5.75
CA ASP A 170 5.62 18.59 5.31
C ASP A 170 6.32 17.59 4.39
N TRP A 171 6.15 17.79 3.09
CA TRP A 171 6.76 16.94 2.08
C TRP A 171 8.24 17.25 1.86
N SER A 172 8.78 18.34 2.42
CA SER A 172 10.22 18.66 2.32
C SER A 172 11.09 17.60 3.00
N SER A 173 10.55 16.89 3.97
CA SER A 173 11.23 15.82 4.71
C SER A 173 10.92 14.40 4.22
N ILE A 174 10.41 14.24 2.99
CA ILE A 174 9.95 12.96 2.45
C ILE A 174 11.01 11.84 2.52
N MET A 175 12.28 12.19 2.34
CA MET A 175 13.41 11.28 2.40
C MET A 175 14.16 11.31 3.73
N SER A 176 13.63 11.99 4.76
CA SER A 176 14.27 12.01 6.07
C SER A 176 14.39 10.61 6.67
N TYR A 177 15.35 10.41 7.57
CA TYR A 177 15.59 9.14 8.26
C TYR A 177 14.34 8.56 8.93
N THR A 178 13.47 9.40 9.47
CA THR A 178 12.24 8.99 10.16
C THR A 178 11.05 8.79 9.22
N ALA A 179 11.15 9.23 7.96
CA ALA A 179 10.04 9.10 7.01
C ALA A 179 9.80 7.64 6.64
N PRO A 180 8.54 7.21 6.50
CA PRO A 180 8.20 5.85 6.06
C PRO A 180 8.36 5.63 4.55
N THR A 181 8.93 6.59 3.82
CA THR A 181 9.12 6.54 2.37
C THR A 181 10.11 5.47 1.97
N LEU A 182 9.71 4.60 1.05
CA LEU A 182 10.53 3.51 0.53
C LEU A 182 10.90 3.69 -0.94
N LEU A 183 10.16 4.51 -1.68
CA LEU A 183 10.37 4.71 -3.10
C LEU A 183 9.98 6.14 -3.49
N THR A 184 10.86 6.82 -4.24
CA THR A 184 10.52 8.04 -4.98
C THR A 184 10.71 7.79 -6.47
N PHE A 185 10.18 8.65 -7.30
CA PHE A 185 10.36 8.55 -8.74
C PHE A 185 11.84 8.63 -9.11
N ARG A 186 12.56 9.57 -8.50
CA ARG A 186 13.97 9.83 -8.81
C ARG A 186 14.91 8.69 -8.40
N ASP A 187 14.64 8.04 -7.27
CA ASP A 187 15.48 6.98 -6.74
C ASP A 187 14.98 5.58 -7.12
N SER A 188 13.97 5.49 -7.99
CA SER A 188 13.46 4.20 -8.47
C SER A 188 14.49 3.47 -9.33
N PRO A 189 14.88 2.24 -9.00
CA PRO A 189 15.75 1.43 -9.84
C PRO A 189 14.99 0.85 -11.05
N VAL A 190 13.65 0.86 -10.99
CA VAL A 190 12.78 0.40 -12.07
C VAL A 190 12.34 1.64 -12.88
N PRO A 191 12.60 1.67 -14.19
CA PRO A 191 12.16 2.76 -15.05
C PRO A 191 10.64 2.97 -14.98
N PHE A 192 10.20 4.23 -15.09
CA PHE A 192 8.76 4.57 -15.02
C PHE A 192 7.91 3.79 -16.03
N ALA A 193 8.45 3.58 -17.23
CA ALA A 193 7.82 2.83 -18.31
C ALA A 193 7.56 1.35 -17.96
N GLU A 194 8.28 0.80 -16.99
CA GLU A 194 8.11 -0.57 -16.48
C GLU A 194 7.38 -0.57 -15.14
N LEU A 195 7.71 0.37 -14.26
CA LEU A 195 7.13 0.50 -12.93
C LEU A 195 5.61 0.60 -12.98
N VAL A 196 5.09 1.49 -13.82
CA VAL A 196 3.66 1.77 -13.89
C VAL A 196 2.85 0.59 -14.43
N PRO A 197 3.17 -0.03 -15.58
CA PRO A 197 2.47 -1.23 -16.04
C PRO A 197 2.53 -2.38 -15.03
N ASN A 198 3.71 -2.65 -14.44
CA ASN A 198 3.88 -3.68 -13.42
C ASN A 198 2.99 -3.38 -12.19
N TRP A 199 2.90 -2.11 -11.79
CA TRP A 199 2.02 -1.70 -10.69
C TRP A 199 0.55 -1.94 -10.99
N PHE A 200 0.08 -1.53 -12.18
CA PHE A 200 -1.33 -1.74 -12.55
C PHE A 200 -1.70 -3.23 -12.58
N HIS A 201 -0.80 -4.07 -13.09
CA HIS A 201 -0.98 -5.53 -13.07
C HIS A 201 -0.99 -6.08 -11.63
N LEU A 202 0.05 -5.77 -10.85
CA LEU A 202 0.20 -6.21 -9.47
C LEU A 202 -0.97 -5.77 -8.58
N ARG A 203 -1.45 -4.53 -8.77
CA ARG A 203 -2.61 -4.01 -8.04
C ARG A 203 -3.88 -4.82 -8.28
N GLN A 204 -4.11 -5.29 -9.51
CA GLN A 204 -5.27 -6.15 -9.81
C GLN A 204 -5.18 -7.47 -9.04
N GLU A 205 -4.00 -8.07 -8.98
CA GLU A 205 -3.77 -9.31 -8.21
C GLU A 205 -3.89 -9.11 -6.71
N LEU A 206 -3.43 -7.98 -6.20
CA LEU A 206 -3.31 -7.69 -4.77
C LEU A 206 -4.34 -6.68 -4.26
N LEU A 207 -5.46 -6.48 -4.96
CA LEU A 207 -6.44 -5.45 -4.61
C LEU A 207 -6.91 -5.56 -3.15
N GLU A 208 -7.25 -6.76 -2.69
CA GLU A 208 -7.68 -7.01 -1.32
C GLU A 208 -6.57 -6.68 -0.31
N VAL A 209 -5.34 -7.09 -0.61
CA VAL A 209 -4.15 -6.78 0.22
C VAL A 209 -3.98 -5.28 0.39
N LEU A 210 -4.07 -4.53 -0.70
CA LEU A 210 -3.85 -3.07 -0.72
C LEU A 210 -4.99 -2.32 -0.03
N VAL A 211 -6.23 -2.70 -0.25
CA VAL A 211 -7.40 -2.11 0.42
C VAL A 211 -7.26 -2.23 1.94
N LEU A 212 -6.88 -3.40 2.43
CA LEU A 212 -6.66 -3.64 3.87
C LEU A 212 -5.44 -2.88 4.39
N LEU A 213 -4.32 -2.92 3.67
CA LEU A 213 -3.07 -2.24 4.05
C LEU A 213 -3.23 -0.72 4.15
N HIS A 214 -3.95 -0.13 3.20
CA HIS A 214 -4.13 1.31 3.09
C HIS A 214 -5.33 1.84 3.90
N SER A 215 -6.18 0.98 4.45
CA SER A 215 -7.43 1.36 5.11
C SER A 215 -7.25 2.41 6.23
N GLU A 216 -6.16 2.31 7.01
CA GLU A 216 -5.89 3.26 8.08
C GLU A 216 -5.58 4.68 7.59
N HIS A 217 -5.06 4.82 6.37
CA HIS A 217 -4.71 6.12 5.80
C HIS A 217 -5.95 6.92 5.38
N TYR A 218 -7.05 6.23 5.09
CA TYR A 218 -8.30 6.83 4.61
C TYR A 218 -9.42 6.83 5.65
N ALA A 219 -9.23 6.13 6.77
CA ALA A 219 -10.18 6.17 7.87
C ALA A 219 -10.04 7.47 8.66
N LYS A 220 -11.15 8.19 8.87
CA LYS A 220 -11.18 9.40 9.71
C LYS A 220 -10.70 9.12 11.14
N PHE A 221 -11.04 7.94 11.64
CA PHE A 221 -10.60 7.41 12.93
C PHE A 221 -10.59 5.89 12.86
N MET A 222 -9.56 5.26 13.42
CA MET A 222 -9.46 3.81 13.51
C MET A 222 -8.77 3.43 14.83
N PHE A 223 -9.42 2.59 15.62
CA PHE A 223 -8.84 2.02 16.84
C PHE A 223 -7.62 1.14 16.51
N ASN A 224 -6.66 1.04 17.41
CA ASN A 224 -5.45 0.25 17.21
C ASN A 224 -5.75 -1.23 16.94
N GLU A 225 -6.82 -1.78 17.53
CA GLU A 225 -7.29 -3.14 17.27
C GLU A 225 -7.71 -3.33 15.81
N HIS A 226 -8.41 -2.36 15.24
CA HIS A 226 -8.84 -2.40 13.85
C HIS A 226 -7.66 -2.21 12.89
N LYS A 227 -6.72 -1.30 13.21
CA LYS A 227 -5.47 -1.14 12.44
C LYS A 227 -4.68 -2.44 12.40
N TYR A 228 -4.51 -3.06 13.57
CA TYR A 228 -3.84 -4.36 13.68
C TYR A 228 -4.55 -5.43 12.86
N SER A 229 -5.90 -5.55 13.00
CA SER A 229 -6.68 -6.51 12.22
C SER A 229 -6.55 -6.30 10.72
N ALA A 230 -6.62 -5.06 10.26
CA ALA A 230 -6.52 -4.73 8.83
C ALA A 230 -5.15 -5.12 8.26
N VAL A 231 -4.06 -4.76 8.94
CA VAL A 231 -2.70 -5.13 8.52
C VAL A 231 -2.49 -6.65 8.57
N PHE A 232 -3.02 -7.30 9.60
CA PHE A 232 -2.92 -8.75 9.70
C PHE A 232 -3.68 -9.46 8.59
N GLN A 233 -4.92 -9.04 8.29
CA GLN A 233 -5.70 -9.58 7.18
C GLN A 233 -5.04 -9.30 5.82
N SER A 234 -4.40 -8.12 5.67
CA SER A 234 -3.58 -7.83 4.49
C SER A 234 -2.43 -8.84 4.33
N ALA A 235 -1.76 -9.20 5.43
CA ALA A 235 -0.71 -10.22 5.41
C ALA A 235 -1.26 -11.63 5.09
N GLU A 236 -2.44 -12.02 5.64
CA GLU A 236 -3.11 -13.29 5.29
C GLU A 236 -3.48 -13.34 3.80
N ALA A 237 -4.04 -12.26 3.27
CA ALA A 237 -4.38 -12.16 1.85
C ALA A 237 -3.12 -12.24 0.96
N LEU A 238 -2.02 -11.58 1.35
CA LEU A 238 -0.74 -11.65 0.63
C LEU A 238 -0.13 -13.05 0.67
N VAL A 239 -0.16 -13.72 1.82
CA VAL A 239 0.25 -15.13 1.97
C VAL A 239 -0.52 -16.03 1.01
N SER A 240 -1.83 -15.84 0.92
CA SER A 240 -2.70 -16.58 -0.01
C SER A 240 -2.35 -16.28 -1.47
N ALA A 241 -2.26 -15.01 -1.84
CA ALA A 241 -1.94 -14.56 -3.20
C ALA A 241 -0.57 -15.06 -3.69
N ARG A 242 0.39 -15.24 -2.79
CA ARG A 242 1.75 -15.72 -3.09
C ARG A 242 1.95 -17.23 -2.88
N GLY A 243 0.89 -17.97 -2.62
CA GLY A 243 0.94 -19.43 -2.45
C GLY A 243 1.72 -19.89 -1.22
N LEU A 244 1.97 -19.01 -0.24
CA LEU A 244 2.68 -19.35 0.99
C LEU A 244 1.79 -20.15 1.98
N ALA A 245 0.47 -20.13 1.76
CA ALA A 245 -0.53 -20.85 2.55
C ALA A 245 -0.62 -22.37 2.22
N GLY A 246 0.29 -22.89 1.41
CA GLY A 246 0.30 -24.28 0.95
C GLY A 246 0.22 -25.35 2.06
N PRO A 247 0.21 -26.61 1.70
CA PRO A 247 0.12 -27.70 2.69
C PRO A 247 1.36 -27.72 3.60
N ASP A 248 1.17 -28.09 4.87
CA ASP A 248 2.25 -28.24 5.86
C ASP A 248 3.16 -29.45 5.54
N LYS A 249 2.57 -30.49 4.98
CA LYS A 249 3.25 -31.73 4.59
C LYS A 249 2.89 -32.11 3.16
N SER A 250 3.73 -32.94 2.52
CA SER A 250 3.32 -33.61 1.30
C SER A 250 2.03 -34.38 1.52
N ARG A 251 1.26 -34.59 0.45
CA ARG A 251 -0.01 -35.36 0.56
C ARG A 251 0.21 -36.77 1.08
N GLU A 252 1.34 -37.36 0.74
CA GLU A 252 1.75 -38.69 1.16
C GLU A 252 2.12 -38.73 2.65
N ASP A 253 3.03 -37.83 3.08
CA ASP A 253 3.42 -37.73 4.50
C ASP A 253 2.24 -37.40 5.40
N HIS A 254 1.31 -36.56 4.92
CA HIS A 254 0.11 -36.24 5.68
C HIS A 254 -0.80 -37.46 5.86
N ARG A 255 -1.01 -38.24 4.79
CA ARG A 255 -1.78 -39.50 4.88
C ARG A 255 -1.14 -40.49 5.81
N ALA A 256 0.17 -40.69 5.73
CA ALA A 256 0.93 -41.55 6.62
C ALA A 256 0.78 -41.12 8.09
N ARG A 257 0.90 -39.79 8.35
CA ARG A 257 0.70 -39.25 9.69
C ARG A 257 -0.72 -39.48 10.21
N VAL A 258 -1.74 -39.24 9.40
CA VAL A 258 -3.14 -39.50 9.80
C VAL A 258 -3.37 -40.99 10.10
N ALA A 259 -2.88 -41.87 9.22
CA ALA A 259 -3.00 -43.33 9.42
C ALA A 259 -2.31 -43.78 10.71
N GLY A 260 -1.12 -43.24 11.01
CA GLY A 260 -0.42 -43.55 12.27
C GLY A 260 -1.18 -43.08 13.51
N ILE A 261 -1.78 -41.88 13.49
CA ILE A 261 -2.61 -41.36 14.61
C ILE A 261 -3.85 -42.24 14.80
N VAL A 262 -4.54 -42.60 13.72
CA VAL A 262 -5.74 -43.46 13.73
C VAL A 262 -5.41 -44.85 14.28
N ALA A 263 -4.31 -45.45 13.83
CA ALA A 263 -3.85 -46.75 14.33
C ALA A 263 -3.52 -46.73 15.83
N ALA A 264 -2.81 -45.68 16.29
CA ALA A 264 -2.49 -45.49 17.70
C ALA A 264 -3.76 -45.31 18.57
N ALA A 265 -4.74 -44.54 18.09
CA ALA A 265 -6.00 -44.32 18.78
C ALA A 265 -6.81 -45.61 18.93
N ARG A 266 -6.89 -46.46 17.90
CA ARG A 266 -7.50 -47.77 17.96
C ARG A 266 -6.78 -48.71 18.93
N ALA A 267 -5.44 -48.73 18.88
CA ALA A 267 -4.63 -49.53 19.79
C ALA A 267 -4.79 -49.11 21.26
N ALA A 268 -5.10 -47.85 21.52
CA ALA A 268 -5.40 -47.33 22.85
C ALA A 268 -6.85 -47.60 23.32
N GLY A 269 -7.66 -48.30 22.51
CA GLY A 269 -9.05 -48.61 22.84
C GLY A 269 -10.02 -47.43 22.79
N ILE A 270 -9.69 -46.38 22.04
CA ILE A 270 -10.61 -45.27 21.84
C ILE A 270 -11.80 -45.72 21.00
N ASP A 271 -13.00 -45.26 21.39
CA ASP A 271 -14.25 -45.55 20.70
C ASP A 271 -14.16 -45.28 19.19
N GLU A 272 -14.70 -46.22 18.40
CA GLU A 272 -14.59 -46.16 16.92
C GLU A 272 -15.31 -44.96 16.31
N GLU A 273 -16.38 -44.45 16.93
CA GLU A 273 -17.06 -43.24 16.47
C GLU A 273 -16.13 -42.00 16.62
N ALA A 274 -15.45 -41.90 17.76
CA ALA A 274 -14.48 -40.84 18.01
C ALA A 274 -13.27 -40.96 17.09
N VAL A 275 -12.78 -42.17 16.80
CA VAL A 275 -11.68 -42.40 15.85
C VAL A 275 -12.07 -41.98 14.44
N ASN A 276 -13.25 -42.36 13.96
CA ASN A 276 -13.75 -41.98 12.63
C ASN A 276 -13.99 -40.49 12.50
N TRP A 277 -14.49 -39.83 13.54
CA TRP A 277 -14.62 -38.38 13.61
C TRP A 277 -13.26 -37.69 13.51
N ALA A 278 -12.29 -38.15 14.30
CA ALA A 278 -10.94 -37.62 14.29
C ALA A 278 -10.25 -37.79 12.91
N GLU A 279 -10.37 -39.00 12.32
CA GLU A 279 -9.82 -39.29 11.00
C GLU A 279 -10.37 -38.32 9.92
N ARG A 280 -11.69 -38.10 9.89
CA ARG A 280 -12.34 -37.19 8.96
C ARG A 280 -11.81 -35.77 9.07
N ILE A 281 -11.64 -35.26 10.29
CA ILE A 281 -11.08 -33.94 10.54
C ILE A 281 -9.61 -33.88 10.16
N LEU A 282 -8.81 -34.84 10.58
CA LEU A 282 -7.38 -34.88 10.33
C LEU A 282 -7.06 -34.95 8.82
N ARG A 283 -7.83 -35.68 8.03
CA ARG A 283 -7.65 -35.77 6.56
C ARG A 283 -7.72 -34.41 5.86
N THR A 284 -8.48 -33.48 6.42
CA THR A 284 -8.65 -32.12 5.84
C THR A 284 -7.70 -31.08 6.46
N SER A 285 -7.00 -31.42 7.55
CA SER A 285 -6.20 -30.47 8.35
C SER A 285 -4.72 -30.40 7.95
N ASN A 286 -4.43 -30.44 6.64
CA ASN A 286 -3.05 -30.34 6.14
C ASN A 286 -2.61 -28.90 5.80
N GLY A 287 -3.40 -27.89 6.15
CA GLY A 287 -3.00 -26.51 5.96
C GLY A 287 -1.89 -26.10 6.93
N LYS A 288 -0.94 -25.29 6.47
CA LYS A 288 0.04 -24.69 7.36
C LYS A 288 -0.67 -23.87 8.44
N PRO A 289 -0.28 -24.00 9.72
CA PRO A 289 -0.79 -23.12 10.77
C PRO A 289 -0.53 -21.65 10.43
N LEU A 290 -1.47 -20.78 10.80
CA LEU A 290 -1.38 -19.33 10.52
C LEU A 290 -0.07 -18.71 11.04
N SER A 291 0.39 -19.16 12.22
CA SER A 291 1.69 -18.76 12.78
C SER A 291 2.88 -19.07 11.86
N ARG A 292 2.83 -20.24 11.18
CA ARG A 292 3.86 -20.65 10.22
C ARG A 292 3.75 -19.87 8.93
N GLN A 293 2.54 -19.60 8.45
CA GLN A 293 2.31 -18.76 7.28
C GLN A 293 2.89 -17.35 7.45
N ILE A 294 2.63 -16.71 8.61
CA ILE A 294 3.21 -15.40 8.95
C ILE A 294 4.74 -15.50 9.05
N HIS A 295 5.27 -16.57 9.69
CA HIS A 295 6.71 -16.76 9.75
C HIS A 295 7.34 -16.87 8.36
N ASP A 296 6.73 -17.63 7.45
CA ASP A 296 7.21 -17.82 6.08
C ASP A 296 7.15 -16.49 5.29
N LEU A 297 6.09 -15.69 5.45
CA LEU A 297 6.00 -14.35 4.87
C LEU A 297 7.14 -13.45 5.38
N VAL A 298 7.36 -13.40 6.70
CA VAL A 298 8.44 -12.61 7.30
C VAL A 298 9.80 -13.07 6.75
N SER A 299 10.06 -14.37 6.74
CA SER A 299 11.31 -14.95 6.24
C SER A 299 11.55 -14.66 4.75
N SER A 300 10.48 -14.52 3.96
CA SER A 300 10.56 -14.23 2.52
C SER A 300 11.14 -12.84 2.21
N THR A 301 11.22 -11.94 3.20
CA THR A 301 11.76 -10.59 3.04
C THR A 301 13.26 -10.46 3.41
N GLY A 302 13.96 -11.58 3.56
CA GLY A 302 15.41 -11.62 3.74
C GLY A 302 15.89 -10.97 5.05
N GLU A 303 16.85 -10.05 4.98
CA GLU A 303 17.44 -9.41 6.18
C GLU A 303 16.40 -8.57 6.95
N ILE A 304 15.39 -8.00 6.29
CA ILE A 304 14.29 -7.30 6.97
C ILE A 304 13.55 -8.28 7.89
N GLY A 305 13.14 -9.42 7.35
CA GLY A 305 12.46 -10.47 8.10
C GLY A 305 13.33 -11.06 9.21
N LYS A 306 14.62 -11.25 8.94
CA LYS A 306 15.57 -11.70 9.95
C LYS A 306 15.63 -10.75 11.15
N ARG A 307 15.69 -9.42 10.93
CA ARG A 307 15.66 -8.43 12.02
C ARG A 307 14.40 -8.53 12.88
N VAL A 308 13.24 -8.78 12.26
CA VAL A 308 11.98 -9.01 12.97
C VAL A 308 12.04 -10.28 13.82
N LEU A 309 12.55 -11.39 13.26
CA LEU A 309 12.65 -12.68 13.95
C LEU A 309 13.73 -12.68 15.04
N ASP A 310 14.85 -11.98 14.85
CA ASP A 310 15.87 -11.79 15.88
C ASP A 310 15.34 -10.98 17.08
N ALA A 311 14.46 -10.00 16.82
CA ALA A 311 13.80 -9.24 17.89
C ALA A 311 12.71 -10.05 18.60
N SER A 312 11.97 -10.89 17.89
CA SER A 312 10.90 -11.72 18.42
C SER A 312 10.87 -13.09 17.71
N PRO A 313 11.60 -14.11 18.19
CA PRO A 313 11.65 -15.45 17.56
C PRO A 313 10.28 -16.11 17.42
N ASP A 314 9.36 -15.83 18.32
CA ASP A 314 7.97 -16.29 18.27
C ASP A 314 7.02 -15.33 17.57
N PHE A 315 7.51 -14.36 16.75
CA PHE A 315 6.72 -13.32 16.11
C PHE A 315 5.45 -13.86 15.43
N GLY A 316 5.56 -14.90 14.62
CA GLY A 316 4.42 -15.53 13.93
C GLY A 316 3.39 -16.11 14.91
N LYS A 317 3.82 -16.75 15.99
CA LYS A 317 2.92 -17.32 17.01
C LYS A 317 2.20 -16.23 17.81
N ILE A 318 2.96 -15.20 18.23
CA ILE A 318 2.43 -14.09 19.03
C ILE A 318 1.40 -13.32 18.19
N THR A 319 1.74 -13.01 16.94
CA THR A 319 0.90 -12.27 16.00
C THR A 319 -0.38 -13.04 15.67
N ALA A 320 -0.29 -14.32 15.34
CA ALA A 320 -1.46 -15.15 15.05
C ALA A 320 -2.38 -15.32 16.27
N ALA A 321 -1.80 -15.48 17.48
CA ALA A 321 -2.58 -15.59 18.71
C ALA A 321 -3.34 -14.29 19.06
N ALA A 322 -2.73 -13.13 18.79
CA ALA A 322 -3.36 -11.83 18.99
C ALA A 322 -4.56 -11.64 18.05
N ARG A 323 -4.43 -12.04 16.77
CA ARG A 323 -5.52 -11.99 15.79
C ARG A 323 -6.76 -12.79 16.24
N VAL A 324 -6.54 -14.02 16.68
CA VAL A 324 -7.63 -14.87 17.21
C VAL A 324 -8.28 -14.20 18.42
N GLY A 325 -7.47 -13.59 19.31
CA GLY A 325 -7.98 -12.86 20.48
C GLY A 325 -8.88 -11.69 20.10
N VAL A 326 -8.47 -10.88 19.12
CA VAL A 326 -9.26 -9.72 18.63
C VAL A 326 -10.58 -10.19 18.00
N SER A 327 -10.56 -11.21 17.14
CA SER A 327 -11.75 -11.73 16.45
C SER A 327 -12.79 -12.34 17.37
N HIS A 328 -12.38 -12.87 18.52
CA HIS A 328 -13.27 -13.54 19.50
C HIS A 328 -13.54 -12.70 20.77
N GLY A 329 -13.22 -11.39 20.77
CA GLY A 329 -13.41 -10.52 21.92
C GLY A 329 -12.58 -10.90 23.18
N ARG A 330 -11.57 -11.78 23.02
CA ARG A 330 -10.68 -12.25 24.09
C ARG A 330 -9.30 -11.58 24.05
N ALA A 331 -9.22 -10.43 23.45
CA ALA A 331 -7.96 -9.74 23.10
C ALA A 331 -7.01 -9.50 24.29
N GLN A 332 -7.54 -9.31 25.49
CA GLN A 332 -6.75 -8.80 26.60
C GLN A 332 -5.74 -9.79 27.22
N LYS A 333 -5.93 -11.11 27.04
CA LYS A 333 -5.09 -12.11 27.72
C LYS A 333 -3.79 -12.48 27.00
N ARG A 334 -3.61 -12.10 25.73
CA ARG A 334 -2.48 -12.59 24.90
C ARG A 334 -1.56 -11.52 24.34
N MET A 335 -2.03 -10.30 24.15
CA MET A 335 -1.23 -9.19 23.70
C MET A 335 -1.91 -7.87 24.08
N ASP A 336 -1.19 -7.00 24.80
CA ASP A 336 -1.69 -5.68 25.17
C ASP A 336 -1.77 -4.71 23.96
N PRO A 337 -2.39 -3.55 24.08
CA PRO A 337 -2.52 -2.58 22.99
C PRO A 337 -1.17 -2.13 22.42
N VAL A 338 -0.14 -2.00 23.25
CA VAL A 338 1.21 -1.58 22.83
C VAL A 338 1.87 -2.65 21.99
N GLY A 339 1.78 -3.92 22.44
CA GLY A 339 2.28 -5.05 21.66
C GLY A 339 1.59 -5.18 20.30
N ARG A 340 0.26 -5.00 20.26
CA ARG A 340 -0.50 -5.01 18.99
C ARG A 340 -0.04 -3.91 18.04
N PHE A 341 0.19 -2.71 18.57
CA PHE A 341 0.65 -1.59 17.75
C PHE A 341 1.99 -1.93 17.08
N TRP A 342 3.01 -2.32 17.86
CA TRP A 342 4.36 -2.56 17.32
C TRP A 342 4.47 -3.80 16.45
N HIS A 343 3.75 -4.90 16.78
CA HIS A 343 3.71 -6.07 15.91
C HIS A 343 2.94 -5.79 14.61
N GLY A 344 1.88 -4.98 14.67
CA GLY A 344 1.18 -4.51 13.48
C GLY A 344 2.06 -3.63 12.60
N ASP A 345 2.82 -2.73 13.20
CA ASP A 345 3.73 -1.87 12.45
C ASP A 345 4.88 -2.67 11.80
N ALA A 346 5.49 -3.62 12.52
CA ALA A 346 6.47 -4.53 11.93
C ALA A 346 5.89 -5.34 10.76
N LEU A 347 4.66 -5.84 10.92
CA LEU A 347 3.98 -6.58 9.85
C LEU A 347 3.69 -5.70 8.63
N ARG A 348 3.37 -4.40 8.83
CA ARG A 348 3.20 -3.42 7.75
C ARG A 348 4.50 -3.23 6.96
N TRP A 349 5.64 -3.11 7.63
CA TRP A 349 6.94 -3.04 6.97
C TRP A 349 7.21 -4.29 6.12
N ILE A 350 6.92 -5.48 6.64
CA ILE A 350 7.06 -6.75 5.93
C ILE A 350 6.17 -6.80 4.67
N VAL A 351 4.87 -6.49 4.81
CA VAL A 351 3.92 -6.52 3.69
C VAL A 351 4.34 -5.53 2.61
N ARG A 352 4.68 -4.28 2.97
CA ARG A 352 5.16 -3.27 2.01
C ARG A 352 6.44 -3.70 1.31
N SER A 353 7.39 -4.26 2.05
CA SER A 353 8.65 -4.77 1.49
C SER A 353 8.40 -5.85 0.45
N ARG A 354 7.51 -6.80 0.77
CA ARG A 354 7.17 -7.87 -0.15
C ARG A 354 6.49 -7.35 -1.42
N ILE A 355 5.54 -6.41 -1.31
CA ILE A 355 4.88 -5.80 -2.47
C ILE A 355 5.89 -5.04 -3.35
N LEU A 356 6.86 -4.34 -2.77
CA LEU A 356 7.92 -3.68 -3.55
C LEU A 356 8.82 -4.65 -4.30
N MET A 357 9.13 -5.81 -3.70
CA MET A 357 9.86 -6.89 -4.41
C MET A 357 9.02 -7.46 -5.56
N ASP A 358 7.72 -7.66 -5.34
CA ASP A 358 6.81 -8.15 -6.37
C ASP A 358 6.60 -7.11 -7.50
N LEU A 359 6.78 -5.82 -7.20
CA LEU A 359 6.75 -4.72 -8.18
C LEU A 359 8.00 -4.67 -9.08
N GLY A 360 9.03 -5.44 -8.75
CA GLY A 360 10.26 -5.57 -9.55
C GLY A 360 11.51 -4.99 -8.90
N LEU A 361 11.44 -4.45 -7.70
CA LEU A 361 12.65 -4.05 -6.98
C LEU A 361 13.40 -5.30 -6.50
N SER A 362 14.71 -5.30 -6.65
CA SER A 362 15.52 -6.40 -6.12
C SER A 362 15.43 -6.46 -4.59
N ARG A 363 15.60 -7.67 -4.02
CA ARG A 363 15.63 -7.85 -2.57
C ARG A 363 16.64 -6.93 -1.91
N VAL A 364 17.85 -6.85 -2.44
CA VAL A 364 18.94 -6.03 -1.90
C VAL A 364 18.54 -4.55 -1.85
N GLU A 365 17.89 -4.06 -2.90
CA GLU A 365 17.40 -2.69 -2.98
C GLU A 365 16.34 -2.40 -1.90
N VAL A 366 15.36 -3.30 -1.75
CA VAL A 366 14.30 -3.15 -0.73
C VAL A 366 14.89 -3.23 0.68
N GLU A 367 15.82 -4.16 0.93
CA GLU A 367 16.53 -4.27 2.20
C GLU A 367 17.28 -2.98 2.52
N HIS A 368 18.06 -2.45 1.59
CA HIS A 368 18.78 -1.19 1.78
C HIS A 368 17.84 -0.05 2.17
N ARG A 369 16.71 0.10 1.46
CA ARG A 369 15.72 1.15 1.70
C ARG A 369 15.06 1.04 3.06
N VAL A 370 14.65 -0.14 3.45
CA VAL A 370 13.97 -0.37 4.74
C VAL A 370 14.93 -0.26 5.91
N LEU A 371 16.09 -0.90 5.84
CA LEU A 371 17.07 -0.95 6.92
C LEU A 371 17.72 0.43 7.19
N SER A 372 17.73 1.32 6.20
CA SER A 372 18.20 2.71 6.37
C SER A 372 17.17 3.62 7.06
N ARG A 373 15.92 3.17 7.32
CA ARG A 373 14.87 3.97 7.93
C ARG A 373 14.84 3.84 9.44
N GLY A 374 14.95 4.96 10.12
CA GLY A 374 14.84 5.00 11.59
C GLY A 374 13.49 4.55 12.13
N GLY A 375 12.42 4.77 11.36
CA GLY A 375 11.09 4.25 11.68
C GLY A 375 11.07 2.72 11.80
N PHE A 376 11.70 2.00 10.87
CA PHE A 376 11.84 0.55 10.95
C PHE A 376 12.68 0.13 12.16
N THR A 377 13.84 0.75 12.34
CA THR A 377 14.74 0.45 13.48
C THR A 377 14.00 0.63 14.80
N HIS A 378 13.28 1.73 14.97
CA HIS A 378 12.49 1.99 16.16
C HIS A 378 11.40 0.92 16.38
N THR A 379 10.69 0.54 15.32
CA THR A 379 9.69 -0.55 15.39
C THR A 379 10.32 -1.84 15.90
N ILE A 380 11.49 -2.22 15.39
CA ILE A 380 12.19 -3.45 15.80
C ILE A 380 12.62 -3.41 17.26
N ASP A 381 13.11 -2.26 17.72
CA ASP A 381 13.51 -2.09 19.12
C ASP A 381 12.32 -2.22 20.08
N GLU A 382 11.17 -1.66 19.72
CA GLU A 382 9.94 -1.79 20.52
C GLU A 382 9.37 -3.22 20.49
N VAL A 383 9.43 -3.92 19.35
CA VAL A 383 9.08 -5.35 19.27
C VAL A 383 9.97 -6.19 20.17
N ARG A 384 11.29 -5.93 20.21
CA ARG A 384 12.25 -6.61 21.08
C ARG A 384 11.93 -6.39 22.56
N LYS A 385 11.75 -5.14 22.99
CA LYS A 385 11.36 -4.80 24.36
C LYS A 385 10.08 -5.50 24.79
N TYR A 386 9.10 -5.59 23.88
CA TYR A 386 7.86 -6.29 24.16
C TYR A 386 8.07 -7.80 24.33
N ALA A 387 8.83 -8.42 23.43
CA ALA A 387 9.15 -9.85 23.50
C ALA A 387 9.91 -10.24 24.79
N GLU A 388 10.82 -9.35 25.26
CA GLU A 388 11.54 -9.51 26.53
C GLU A 388 10.59 -9.45 27.73
N ARG A 389 9.67 -8.48 27.76
CA ARG A 389 8.64 -8.39 28.81
C ARG A 389 7.77 -9.64 28.90
N LEU A 390 7.36 -10.19 27.75
CA LEU A 390 6.57 -11.42 27.72
C LEU A 390 7.33 -12.64 28.27
N ARG A 391 8.65 -12.71 28.06
CA ARG A 391 9.48 -13.80 28.63
C ARG A 391 9.61 -13.64 30.15
N SER A 392 9.87 -12.43 30.63
CA SER A 392 10.01 -12.14 32.08
C SER A 392 8.72 -12.35 32.86
N SER A 393 7.56 -12.18 32.26
CA SER A 393 6.26 -12.40 32.91
C SER A 393 5.80 -13.87 32.96
N ARG A 394 6.53 -14.79 32.33
CA ARG A 394 6.28 -16.24 32.37
C ARG A 394 7.12 -17.00 33.41
N ILE A 395 8.06 -16.28 34.06
CA ILE A 395 8.85 -16.75 35.20
C ILE A 395 8.18 -16.31 36.49
#